data_4dbd0a6dffcf585b534839a61663579e
#
_entry.id   4dbd0a6dffcf585b534839a61663579e
#
_cell.length_a   1.000
_cell.length_b   1.000
_cell.length_c   1.000
_cell.angle_alpha   90.00
_cell.angle_beta   90.00
_cell.angle_gamma   90.00
#
_symmetry.space_group_name_H-M   'P 1'
#
loop_
_entity.id
_entity.type
_entity.pdbx_description
1 polymer ?
#
loop_
_entity_poly.entity_id
_entity_poly.type
_entity_poly.pdbx_seq_one_letter_code
_entity_poly.pdbx_strand_id
1 'polypeptide(L)'
;MATATSLHPGKLSETSSFRPRYGNYIGGRWVEPASGQYFENVTPVTGKTFCEIPRSNAQDIERALDAAHAARSAWGHTSPTHRANIMVQIAQRMEDNLEMLALAETWDNGKPIRETMAADLPLAVDHWRYFAGCIRAQEGAISEIDHDTVAYHFHEPLGVVGQIIPWNFPLLMATWKLAPAIAAGNCVVLKPAEQTPASILVWAELIGNLLPTGVLNIVNGFGLEAGKPLASSSRVAKIAFTGETTTGRLIMQYASQNLIPVTLELGGKSPNIFFADVLNDDDDFFERRLRAL
;
A
#
# COMPACT_ATOMS: atom_id res chain seq x y z
N MET A 1 -13.30 -23.91 -4.57
CA MET A 1 -13.78 -22.86 -5.47
C MET A 1 -14.66 -21.94 -4.63
N ALA A 2 -14.12 -20.83 -4.14
CA ALA A 2 -14.91 -19.80 -3.47
C ALA A 2 -15.53 -18.95 -4.57
N THR A 3 -16.83 -18.90 -4.65
CA THR A 3 -17.62 -18.08 -5.56
C THR A 3 -17.29 -16.61 -5.29
N ALA A 4 -16.69 -15.94 -6.27
CA ALA A 4 -16.60 -14.48 -6.28
C ALA A 4 -18.04 -13.93 -6.23
N THR A 5 -18.41 -13.36 -5.10
CA THR A 5 -19.69 -12.66 -4.96
C THR A 5 -19.62 -11.43 -5.86
N SER A 6 -20.34 -11.43 -6.97
CA SER A 6 -20.47 -10.28 -7.87
C SER A 6 -21.18 -9.16 -7.11
N LEU A 7 -20.43 -8.12 -6.75
CA LEU A 7 -21.00 -6.90 -6.18
C LEU A 7 -21.71 -6.14 -7.31
N HIS A 8 -23.04 -6.06 -7.25
CA HIS A 8 -23.85 -5.34 -8.24
C HIS A 8 -23.84 -3.82 -7.95
N PRO A 9 -23.64 -2.96 -8.97
CA PRO A 9 -23.55 -1.50 -8.82
C PRO A 9 -24.78 -0.81 -8.22
N GLY A 10 -25.92 -1.45 -8.14
CA GLY A 10 -27.19 -0.86 -7.69
C GLY A 10 -27.44 -0.87 -6.18
N LYS A 11 -26.52 -1.33 -5.33
CA LYS A 11 -26.69 -1.43 -3.86
C LYS A 11 -25.64 -0.68 -3.04
N LEU A 12 -25.00 0.32 -3.61
CA LEU A 12 -23.88 1.04 -2.98
C LEU A 12 -24.26 2.05 -1.88
N SER A 13 -25.52 2.11 -1.45
CA SER A 13 -25.95 3.01 -0.37
C SER A 13 -25.76 2.44 1.04
N GLU A 14 -25.31 1.22 1.19
CA GLU A 14 -25.18 0.54 2.48
C GLU A 14 -23.78 -0.09 2.65
N THR A 15 -23.36 -0.25 3.91
CA THR A 15 -22.11 -0.89 4.37
C THR A 15 -21.90 -2.34 3.87
N SER A 16 -22.67 -2.79 2.89
CA SER A 16 -22.72 -4.17 2.37
C SER A 16 -21.45 -4.62 1.62
N SER A 17 -20.51 -3.71 1.34
CA SER A 17 -19.22 -4.06 0.73
C SER A 17 -18.18 -4.53 1.73
N PHE A 18 -18.41 -4.35 3.03
CA PHE A 18 -17.48 -4.71 4.08
C PHE A 18 -17.90 -5.98 4.79
N ARG A 19 -16.92 -6.79 5.19
CA ARG A 19 -17.18 -7.88 6.15
C ARG A 19 -17.42 -7.27 7.53
N PRO A 20 -18.27 -7.88 8.35
CA PRO A 20 -18.44 -7.46 9.75
C PRO A 20 -17.13 -7.55 10.54
N ARG A 21 -16.26 -8.51 10.17
CA ARG A 21 -14.93 -8.72 10.76
C ARG A 21 -13.95 -9.21 9.72
N TYR A 22 -12.75 -8.64 9.74
CA TYR A 22 -11.64 -9.06 8.89
C TYR A 22 -10.61 -9.89 9.67
N GLY A 23 -9.81 -10.67 8.94
CA GLY A 23 -8.54 -11.22 9.39
C GLY A 23 -7.35 -10.40 8.86
N ASN A 24 -6.14 -10.74 9.27
CA ASN A 24 -4.94 -10.36 8.55
C ASN A 24 -4.88 -11.14 7.23
N TYR A 25 -4.32 -10.54 6.18
CA TYR A 25 -4.06 -11.25 4.93
C TYR A 25 -2.62 -11.74 4.93
N ILE A 26 -2.39 -13.01 5.24
CA ILE A 26 -1.05 -13.60 5.39
C ILE A 26 -0.97 -14.87 4.55
N GLY A 27 0.07 -14.98 3.72
CA GLY A 27 0.30 -16.18 2.91
C GLY A 27 -0.88 -16.52 1.98
N GLY A 28 -1.55 -15.49 1.41
CA GLY A 28 -2.71 -15.67 0.53
C GLY A 28 -4.00 -16.09 1.26
N ARG A 29 -4.05 -15.98 2.57
CA ARG A 29 -5.21 -16.42 3.40
C ARG A 29 -5.59 -15.35 4.42
N TRP A 30 -6.87 -15.36 4.81
CA TRP A 30 -7.36 -14.58 5.92
C TRP A 30 -7.09 -15.33 7.24
N VAL A 31 -6.34 -14.69 8.15
CA VAL A 31 -5.84 -15.29 9.39
C VAL A 31 -6.27 -14.43 10.57
N GLU A 32 -6.82 -15.05 11.60
CA GLU A 32 -7.15 -14.37 12.85
C GLU A 32 -5.87 -13.88 13.56
N PRO A 33 -5.94 -12.75 14.30
CA PRO A 33 -4.80 -12.27 15.09
C PRO A 33 -4.41 -13.30 16.15
N ALA A 34 -3.12 -13.45 16.41
CA ALA A 34 -2.58 -14.42 17.36
C ALA A 34 -3.16 -14.30 18.76
N SER A 35 -3.52 -13.08 19.16
CA SER A 35 -4.14 -12.77 20.46
C SER A 35 -5.65 -13.03 20.47
N GLY A 36 -6.30 -13.25 19.33
CA GLY A 36 -7.75 -13.25 19.20
C GLY A 36 -8.43 -11.89 19.44
N GLN A 37 -7.64 -10.81 19.53
CA GLN A 37 -8.15 -9.46 19.81
C GLN A 37 -8.45 -8.69 18.51
N TYR A 38 -9.50 -7.87 18.57
CA TYR A 38 -9.94 -7.01 17.50
C TYR A 38 -10.17 -5.59 18.03
N PHE A 39 -10.22 -4.61 17.16
CA PHE A 39 -10.66 -3.25 17.44
C PHE A 39 -11.70 -2.81 16.43
N GLU A 40 -12.55 -1.88 16.86
CA GLU A 40 -13.59 -1.31 16.02
C GLU A 40 -13.02 -0.34 15.01
N ASN A 41 -13.44 -0.47 13.74
CA ASN A 41 -13.19 0.53 12.71
C ASN A 41 -14.41 1.44 12.58
N VAL A 42 -14.21 2.73 12.85
CA VAL A 42 -15.28 3.74 12.87
C VAL A 42 -15.20 4.57 11.61
N THR A 43 -16.29 4.61 10.83
CA THR A 43 -16.34 5.46 9.65
C THR A 43 -16.56 6.93 10.03
N PRO A 44 -15.75 7.87 9.48
CA PRO A 44 -16.00 9.30 9.65
C PRO A 44 -17.32 9.77 9.04
N VAL A 45 -17.90 9.03 8.09
CA VAL A 45 -19.15 9.38 7.40
C VAL A 45 -20.34 9.42 8.36
N THR A 46 -20.40 8.49 9.31
CA THR A 46 -21.52 8.39 10.25
C THR A 46 -21.12 8.43 11.72
N GLY A 47 -19.83 8.33 12.03
CA GLY A 47 -19.31 8.19 13.39
C GLY A 47 -19.63 6.84 14.03
N LYS A 48 -20.00 5.83 13.24
CA LYS A 48 -20.37 4.49 13.74
C LYS A 48 -19.36 3.44 13.32
N THR A 49 -19.21 2.41 14.14
CA THR A 49 -18.48 1.19 13.82
C THR A 49 -19.13 0.49 12.63
N PHE A 50 -18.36 0.09 11.64
CA PHE A 50 -18.84 -0.62 10.46
C PHE A 50 -18.15 -1.97 10.23
N CYS A 51 -16.99 -2.22 10.84
CA CYS A 51 -16.34 -3.53 10.86
C CYS A 51 -15.36 -3.63 12.04
N GLU A 52 -14.90 -4.86 12.32
CA GLU A 52 -13.85 -5.16 13.28
C GLU A 52 -12.55 -5.57 12.56
N ILE A 53 -11.44 -5.08 13.06
CA ILE A 53 -10.10 -5.22 12.49
C ILE A 53 -9.17 -5.95 13.47
N PRO A 54 -8.27 -6.84 13.00
CA PRO A 54 -7.31 -7.52 13.87
C PRO A 54 -6.43 -6.57 14.66
N ARG A 55 -6.35 -6.77 15.99
CA ARG A 55 -5.36 -6.14 16.85
C ARG A 55 -4.15 -7.06 16.96
N SER A 56 -3.30 -7.00 15.96
CA SER A 56 -2.14 -7.86 15.83
C SER A 56 -0.97 -7.40 16.69
N ASN A 57 -0.08 -8.33 16.95
CA ASN A 57 1.13 -8.14 17.73
C ASN A 57 2.38 -8.68 17.00
N ALA A 58 3.52 -8.77 17.69
CA ALA A 58 4.77 -9.27 17.14
C ALA A 58 4.65 -10.69 16.55
N GLN A 59 3.82 -11.56 17.12
CA GLN A 59 3.63 -12.93 16.61
C GLN A 59 2.98 -12.93 15.23
N ASP A 60 2.04 -12.01 14.96
CA ASP A 60 1.42 -11.89 13.65
C ASP A 60 2.40 -11.34 12.61
N ILE A 61 3.28 -10.41 13.02
CA ILE A 61 4.37 -9.93 12.18
C ILE A 61 5.32 -11.07 11.82
N GLU A 62 5.72 -11.92 12.78
CA GLU A 62 6.56 -13.07 12.50
C GLU A 62 5.90 -14.06 11.53
N ARG A 63 4.60 -14.35 11.69
CA ARG A 63 3.83 -15.18 10.73
C ARG A 63 3.84 -14.60 9.33
N ALA A 64 3.69 -13.28 9.19
CA ALA A 64 3.73 -12.59 7.90
C ALA A 64 5.13 -12.62 7.28
N LEU A 65 6.17 -12.45 8.11
CA LEU A 65 7.56 -12.57 7.69
C LEU A 65 7.89 -14.00 7.25
N ASP A 66 7.39 -15.03 7.94
CA ASP A 66 7.54 -16.43 7.53
C ASP A 66 6.96 -16.66 6.13
N ALA A 67 5.74 -16.20 5.89
CA ALA A 67 5.10 -16.32 4.58
C ALA A 67 5.87 -15.57 3.48
N ALA A 68 6.34 -14.35 3.78
CA ALA A 68 7.12 -13.54 2.84
C ALA A 68 8.47 -14.19 2.52
N HIS A 69 9.18 -14.69 3.53
CA HIS A 69 10.47 -15.38 3.34
C HIS A 69 10.33 -16.69 2.56
N ALA A 70 9.25 -17.44 2.75
CA ALA A 70 8.97 -18.64 1.98
C ALA A 70 8.77 -18.34 0.47
N ALA A 71 8.18 -17.18 0.15
CA ALA A 71 7.90 -16.77 -1.23
C ALA A 71 9.07 -16.08 -1.93
N ARG A 72 9.99 -15.43 -1.20
CA ARG A 72 10.97 -14.47 -1.74
C ARG A 72 11.83 -15.00 -2.87
N SER A 73 12.28 -16.25 -2.76
CA SER A 73 13.18 -16.85 -3.76
C SER A 73 12.43 -17.10 -5.07
N ALA A 74 11.27 -17.73 -5.00
CA ALA A 74 10.46 -18.02 -6.18
C ALA A 74 10.00 -16.75 -6.88
N TRP A 75 9.55 -15.74 -6.12
CA TRP A 75 9.11 -14.45 -6.66
C TRP A 75 10.26 -13.65 -7.25
N GLY A 76 11.38 -13.53 -6.54
CA GLY A 76 12.56 -12.77 -6.96
C GLY A 76 13.19 -13.30 -8.26
N HIS A 77 13.08 -14.61 -8.53
CA HIS A 77 13.59 -15.23 -9.76
C HIS A 77 12.59 -15.16 -10.95
N THR A 78 11.37 -14.61 -10.76
CA THR A 78 10.45 -14.42 -11.89
C THR A 78 10.98 -13.36 -12.85
N SER A 79 10.65 -13.50 -14.13
CA SER A 79 11.06 -12.50 -15.13
C SER A 79 10.37 -11.14 -14.91
N PRO A 80 11.01 -10.02 -15.26
CA PRO A 80 10.37 -8.70 -15.28
C PRO A 80 9.03 -8.68 -16.02
N THR A 81 8.95 -9.38 -17.16
CA THR A 81 7.72 -9.50 -17.96
C THR A 81 6.60 -10.19 -17.17
N HIS A 82 6.92 -11.27 -16.44
CA HIS A 82 5.91 -11.98 -15.64
C HIS A 82 5.33 -11.06 -14.55
N ARG A 83 6.19 -10.35 -13.80
CA ARG A 83 5.77 -9.41 -12.77
C ARG A 83 4.94 -8.26 -13.35
N ALA A 84 5.40 -7.66 -14.46
CA ALA A 84 4.69 -6.60 -15.15
C ALA A 84 3.28 -7.03 -15.59
N ASN A 85 3.12 -8.24 -16.11
CA ASN A 85 1.81 -8.75 -16.54
C ASN A 85 0.85 -8.90 -15.36
N ILE A 86 1.31 -9.36 -14.20
CA ILE A 86 0.48 -9.42 -12.97
C ILE A 86 0.08 -8.01 -12.54
N MET A 87 1.00 -7.06 -12.57
CA MET A 87 0.72 -5.66 -12.19
C MET A 87 -0.32 -5.01 -13.10
N VAL A 88 -0.26 -5.27 -14.41
CA VAL A 88 -1.28 -4.79 -15.36
C VAL A 88 -2.64 -5.43 -15.05
N GLN A 89 -2.69 -6.72 -14.66
CA GLN A 89 -3.93 -7.37 -14.25
C GLN A 89 -4.49 -6.76 -12.96
N ILE A 90 -3.63 -6.39 -11.99
CA ILE A 90 -4.04 -5.67 -10.79
C ILE A 90 -4.66 -4.32 -11.16
N ALA A 91 -3.98 -3.53 -11.99
CA ALA A 91 -4.47 -2.23 -12.46
C ALA A 91 -5.83 -2.37 -13.16
N GLN A 92 -5.97 -3.34 -14.07
CA GLN A 92 -7.21 -3.57 -14.79
C GLN A 92 -8.34 -3.96 -13.84
N ARG A 93 -8.08 -4.86 -12.88
CA ARG A 93 -9.09 -5.27 -11.90
C ARG A 93 -9.52 -4.13 -10.97
N MET A 94 -8.60 -3.22 -10.60
CA MET A 94 -8.93 -2.01 -9.85
C MET A 94 -9.81 -1.07 -10.70
N GLU A 95 -9.48 -0.86 -11.97
CA GLU A 95 -10.23 -0.01 -12.89
C GLU A 95 -11.65 -0.55 -13.13
N ASP A 96 -11.79 -1.87 -13.35
CA ASP A 96 -13.09 -2.54 -13.54
C ASP A 96 -13.97 -2.45 -12.28
N ASN A 97 -13.40 -2.14 -11.12
CA ASN A 97 -14.08 -2.04 -9.82
C ASN A 97 -13.88 -0.67 -9.15
N LEU A 98 -13.63 0.38 -9.95
CA LEU A 98 -13.23 1.70 -9.47
C LEU A 98 -14.24 2.28 -8.47
N GLU A 99 -15.53 2.23 -8.81
CA GLU A 99 -16.61 2.77 -7.98
C GLU A 99 -16.69 2.07 -6.61
N MET A 100 -16.58 0.75 -6.60
CA MET A 100 -16.59 -0.04 -5.37
C MET A 100 -15.40 0.30 -4.47
N LEU A 101 -14.20 0.42 -5.03
CA LEU A 101 -12.99 0.78 -4.30
C LEU A 101 -13.05 2.23 -3.79
N ALA A 102 -13.55 3.16 -4.62
CA ALA A 102 -13.72 4.57 -4.24
C ALA A 102 -14.72 4.73 -3.09
N LEU A 103 -15.80 3.98 -3.12
CA LEU A 103 -16.75 3.95 -2.02
C LEU A 103 -16.14 3.37 -0.74
N ALA A 104 -15.39 2.27 -0.86
CA ALA A 104 -14.69 1.69 0.28
C ALA A 104 -13.69 2.68 0.91
N GLU A 105 -12.93 3.40 0.08
CA GLU A 105 -12.02 4.46 0.52
C GLU A 105 -12.76 5.60 1.23
N THR A 106 -13.88 6.06 0.67
CA THR A 106 -14.74 7.11 1.27
C THR A 106 -15.29 6.70 2.63
N TRP A 107 -15.79 5.47 2.76
CA TRP A 107 -16.29 4.97 4.04
C TRP A 107 -15.19 4.85 5.09
N ASP A 108 -14.00 4.44 4.69
CA ASP A 108 -12.88 4.17 5.60
C ASP A 108 -12.23 5.46 6.10
N ASN A 109 -11.96 6.44 5.21
CA ASN A 109 -11.23 7.66 5.58
C ASN A 109 -12.07 8.95 5.63
N GLY A 110 -13.32 8.91 5.18
CA GLY A 110 -14.23 10.07 5.17
C GLY A 110 -14.03 11.05 4.03
N LYS A 111 -13.13 10.77 3.07
CA LYS A 111 -12.91 11.62 1.90
C LYS A 111 -14.14 11.60 0.98
N PRO A 112 -14.55 12.74 0.38
CA PRO A 112 -15.68 12.77 -0.54
C PRO A 112 -15.50 11.81 -1.72
N ILE A 113 -16.56 11.10 -2.10
CA ILE A 113 -16.54 10.14 -3.22
C ILE A 113 -16.06 10.79 -4.52
N ARG A 114 -16.30 12.08 -4.71
CA ARG A 114 -15.80 12.86 -5.83
C ARG A 114 -14.27 12.79 -5.93
N GLU A 115 -13.57 12.90 -4.81
CA GLU A 115 -12.11 12.90 -4.75
C GLU A 115 -11.56 11.49 -4.95
N THR A 116 -12.15 10.50 -4.29
CA THR A 116 -11.71 9.10 -4.42
C THR A 116 -11.92 8.57 -5.84
N MET A 117 -13.03 8.94 -6.51
CA MET A 117 -13.35 8.56 -7.90
C MET A 117 -12.51 9.30 -8.94
N ALA A 118 -12.25 10.61 -8.74
CA ALA A 118 -11.62 11.44 -9.78
C ALA A 118 -10.10 11.54 -9.63
N ALA A 119 -9.55 11.31 -8.43
CA ALA A 119 -8.13 11.50 -8.14
C ALA A 119 -7.48 10.23 -7.57
N ASP A 120 -7.87 9.77 -6.38
CA ASP A 120 -7.11 8.76 -5.62
C ASP A 120 -7.00 7.42 -6.35
N LEU A 121 -8.14 6.89 -6.78
CA LEU A 121 -8.19 5.56 -7.39
C LEU A 121 -7.62 5.54 -8.83
N PRO A 122 -7.96 6.52 -9.71
CA PRO A 122 -7.34 6.59 -11.03
C PRO A 122 -5.81 6.70 -10.96
N LEU A 123 -5.29 7.51 -10.01
CA LEU A 123 -3.85 7.65 -9.80
C LEU A 123 -3.24 6.34 -9.27
N ALA A 124 -3.92 5.63 -8.38
CA ALA A 124 -3.45 4.31 -7.93
C ALA A 124 -3.38 3.31 -9.08
N VAL A 125 -4.40 3.26 -9.96
CA VAL A 125 -4.41 2.41 -11.17
C VAL A 125 -3.26 2.75 -12.10
N ASP A 126 -3.03 4.05 -12.34
CA ASP A 126 -1.94 4.54 -13.21
C ASP A 126 -0.57 4.14 -12.66
N HIS A 127 -0.34 4.22 -11.36
CA HIS A 127 0.94 3.83 -10.73
C HIS A 127 1.24 2.33 -10.89
N TRP A 128 0.23 1.47 -10.80
CA TRP A 128 0.44 0.05 -11.12
C TRP A 128 0.90 -0.16 -12.56
N ARG A 129 0.31 0.56 -13.52
CA ARG A 129 0.71 0.54 -14.94
C ARG A 129 2.08 1.14 -15.16
N TYR A 130 2.37 2.27 -14.48
CA TYR A 130 3.66 2.94 -14.57
C TYR A 130 4.81 2.01 -14.15
N PHE A 131 4.74 1.41 -12.97
CA PHE A 131 5.79 0.51 -12.50
C PHE A 131 5.86 -0.80 -13.26
N ALA A 132 4.77 -1.26 -13.85
CA ALA A 132 4.79 -2.38 -14.81
C ALA A 132 5.59 -2.01 -16.08
N GLY A 133 5.49 -0.78 -16.55
CA GLY A 133 6.31 -0.25 -17.63
C GLY A 133 7.78 -0.11 -17.23
N CYS A 134 8.05 0.49 -16.07
CA CYS A 134 9.40 0.73 -15.56
C CYS A 134 10.22 -0.57 -15.47
N ILE A 135 9.64 -1.64 -14.90
CA ILE A 135 10.40 -2.89 -14.71
C ILE A 135 10.74 -3.58 -16.04
N ARG A 136 9.93 -3.37 -17.08
CA ARG A 136 10.21 -3.91 -18.42
C ARG A 136 11.30 -3.12 -19.16
N ALA A 137 11.47 -1.85 -18.81
CA ALA A 137 12.47 -0.96 -19.39
C ALA A 137 13.74 -0.84 -18.52
N GLN A 138 13.79 -1.52 -17.38
CA GLN A 138 14.94 -1.44 -16.48
C GLN A 138 16.16 -2.10 -17.09
N GLU A 139 17.26 -1.36 -17.18
CA GLU A 139 18.54 -1.79 -17.70
C GLU A 139 19.57 -1.90 -16.56
N GLY A 140 20.63 -2.67 -16.79
CA GLY A 140 21.85 -2.64 -16.01
C GLY A 140 22.88 -1.70 -16.63
N ALA A 141 24.13 -1.74 -16.15
CA ALA A 141 25.23 -1.01 -16.77
C ALA A 141 26.44 -1.92 -16.94
N ILE A 142 27.27 -1.57 -17.92
CA ILE A 142 28.57 -2.16 -18.15
C ILE A 142 29.61 -1.05 -18.25
N SER A 143 30.78 -1.22 -17.65
CA SER A 143 31.91 -0.29 -17.69
C SER A 143 33.19 -1.05 -17.97
N GLU A 144 34.04 -0.51 -18.82
CA GLU A 144 35.41 -0.94 -18.96
C GLU A 144 36.23 -0.37 -17.79
N ILE A 145 36.95 -1.20 -17.06
CA ILE A 145 37.85 -0.80 -15.99
C ILE A 145 39.26 -0.60 -16.57
N ASP A 146 39.69 -1.57 -17.37
CA ASP A 146 40.89 -1.54 -18.16
C ASP A 146 40.74 -2.44 -19.40
N HIS A 147 41.82 -2.65 -20.18
CA HIS A 147 41.74 -3.34 -21.47
C HIS A 147 41.34 -4.82 -21.42
N ASP A 148 41.44 -5.47 -20.27
CA ASP A 148 41.10 -6.87 -20.07
C ASP A 148 40.06 -7.12 -18.97
N THR A 149 39.51 -6.02 -18.38
CA THR A 149 38.55 -6.11 -17.28
C THR A 149 37.29 -5.26 -17.53
N VAL A 150 36.14 -5.88 -17.48
CA VAL A 150 34.85 -5.22 -17.53
C VAL A 150 34.08 -5.44 -16.24
N ALA A 151 33.40 -4.39 -15.76
CA ALA A 151 32.44 -4.47 -14.68
C ALA A 151 31.03 -4.30 -15.23
N TYR A 152 30.12 -5.13 -14.76
CA TYR A 152 28.69 -4.95 -15.03
C TYR A 152 27.91 -5.11 -13.74
N HIS A 153 26.75 -4.44 -13.66
CA HIS A 153 25.87 -4.57 -12.51
C HIS A 153 24.43 -4.79 -12.94
N PHE A 154 23.73 -5.53 -12.08
CA PHE A 154 22.33 -5.83 -12.19
C PHE A 154 21.57 -5.27 -11.00
N HIS A 155 20.27 -5.01 -11.19
CA HIS A 155 19.36 -4.75 -10.10
C HIS A 155 18.78 -6.06 -9.59
N GLU A 156 18.91 -6.30 -8.29
CA GLU A 156 18.39 -7.49 -7.62
C GLU A 156 17.34 -7.10 -6.57
N PRO A 157 16.34 -7.98 -6.30
CA PRO A 157 15.39 -7.76 -5.21
C PRO A 157 16.12 -7.71 -3.86
N LEU A 158 15.70 -6.82 -2.97
CA LEU A 158 16.18 -6.77 -1.58
C LEU A 158 15.73 -8.01 -0.78
N GLY A 159 14.58 -8.58 -1.14
CA GLY A 159 13.99 -9.75 -0.51
C GLY A 159 12.66 -9.45 0.17
N VAL A 160 12.62 -9.34 1.50
CA VAL A 160 11.39 -8.99 2.24
C VAL A 160 11.47 -7.55 2.71
N VAL A 161 10.44 -6.76 2.38
CA VAL A 161 10.36 -5.35 2.75
C VAL A 161 9.14 -5.07 3.63
N GLY A 162 9.33 -4.25 4.66
CA GLY A 162 8.27 -3.76 5.53
C GLY A 162 7.75 -2.40 5.03
N GLN A 163 6.44 -2.25 5.00
CA GLN A 163 5.78 -1.01 4.56
C GLN A 163 4.76 -0.56 5.58
N ILE A 164 4.78 0.71 5.96
CA ILE A 164 3.86 1.31 6.92
C ILE A 164 3.30 2.58 6.28
N ILE A 165 1.97 2.67 6.20
CA ILE A 165 1.26 3.73 5.46
C ILE A 165 0.34 4.55 6.37
N PRO A 166 0.05 5.82 6.02
CA PRO A 166 -0.83 6.70 6.75
C PRO A 166 -2.30 6.49 6.37
N TRP A 167 -3.17 7.25 7.05
CA TRP A 167 -4.62 7.19 6.93
C TRP A 167 -5.22 8.09 5.84
N ASN A 168 -4.50 9.10 5.36
CA ASN A 168 -5.07 10.14 4.49
C ASN A 168 -5.28 9.72 3.03
N PHE A 169 -4.53 8.72 2.54
CA PHE A 169 -4.65 8.14 1.20
C PHE A 169 -4.40 6.63 1.27
N PRO A 170 -5.26 5.83 1.91
CA PRO A 170 -4.96 4.43 2.19
C PRO A 170 -4.52 3.62 0.97
N LEU A 171 -5.37 3.49 -0.06
CA LEU A 171 -5.07 2.71 -1.27
C LEU A 171 -3.96 3.32 -2.12
N LEU A 172 -3.93 4.65 -2.24
CA LEU A 172 -2.89 5.32 -3.03
C LEU A 172 -1.52 5.17 -2.40
N MET A 173 -1.39 5.36 -1.07
CA MET A 173 -0.13 5.18 -0.35
C MET A 173 0.33 3.72 -0.32
N ALA A 174 -0.62 2.77 -0.23
CA ALA A 174 -0.31 1.36 -0.42
C ALA A 174 0.27 1.11 -1.81
N THR A 175 -0.38 1.61 -2.86
CA THR A 175 0.06 1.44 -4.24
C THR A 175 1.46 2.03 -4.47
N TRP A 176 1.75 3.24 -3.99
CA TRP A 176 3.06 3.88 -4.16
C TRP A 176 4.21 3.09 -3.55
N LYS A 177 3.94 2.25 -2.57
CA LYS A 177 4.94 1.39 -1.94
C LYS A 177 4.91 -0.03 -2.49
N LEU A 178 3.72 -0.60 -2.70
CA LEU A 178 3.56 -1.97 -3.19
C LEU A 178 4.02 -2.13 -4.64
N ALA A 179 3.60 -1.23 -5.52
CA ALA A 179 3.87 -1.37 -6.95
C ALA A 179 5.39 -1.42 -7.26
N PRO A 180 6.23 -0.47 -6.82
CA PRO A 180 7.67 -0.56 -7.06
C PRO A 180 8.34 -1.75 -6.36
N ALA A 181 7.90 -2.11 -5.16
CA ALA A 181 8.47 -3.24 -4.43
C ALA A 181 8.19 -4.58 -5.11
N ILE A 182 6.95 -4.80 -5.54
CA ILE A 182 6.50 -6.01 -6.24
C ILE A 182 7.12 -6.07 -7.64
N ALA A 183 7.18 -4.95 -8.36
CA ALA A 183 7.87 -4.84 -9.65
C ALA A 183 9.33 -5.29 -9.55
N ALA A 184 10.04 -4.82 -8.53
CA ALA A 184 11.45 -5.18 -8.30
C ALA A 184 11.65 -6.62 -7.81
N GLY A 185 10.59 -7.40 -7.58
CA GLY A 185 10.68 -8.81 -7.17
C GLY A 185 10.74 -9.02 -5.65
N ASN A 186 10.40 -8.00 -4.85
CA ASN A 186 10.34 -8.13 -3.39
C ASN A 186 9.02 -8.71 -2.91
N CYS A 187 9.04 -9.38 -1.76
CA CYS A 187 7.86 -9.73 -0.98
C CYS A 187 7.61 -8.67 0.09
N VAL A 188 6.35 -8.42 0.40
CA VAL A 188 5.96 -7.28 1.24
C VAL A 188 5.18 -7.72 2.46
N VAL A 189 5.50 -7.11 3.61
CA VAL A 189 4.64 -7.05 4.79
C VAL A 189 4.18 -5.60 4.94
N LEU A 190 2.89 -5.35 4.69
CA LEU A 190 2.26 -4.05 4.76
C LEU A 190 1.49 -3.90 6.07
N LYS A 191 1.71 -2.81 6.80
CA LYS A 191 0.89 -2.38 7.93
C LYS A 191 0.11 -1.11 7.56
N PRO A 192 -1.20 -1.19 7.32
CA PRO A 192 -2.06 -0.02 7.17
C PRO A 192 -2.14 0.82 8.45
N ALA A 193 -2.58 2.07 8.33
CA ALA A 193 -2.95 2.86 9.50
C ALA A 193 -4.14 2.20 10.22
N GLU A 194 -4.14 2.24 11.53
CA GLU A 194 -5.23 1.69 12.34
C GLU A 194 -6.55 2.41 12.16
N GLN A 195 -6.53 3.65 11.67
CA GLN A 195 -7.73 4.44 11.41
C GLN A 195 -8.44 4.05 10.10
N THR A 196 -7.68 3.52 9.11
CA THR A 196 -8.20 3.29 7.75
C THR A 196 -7.67 2.01 7.12
N PRO A 197 -7.91 0.84 7.75
CA PRO A 197 -7.41 -0.42 7.24
C PRO A 197 -8.39 -1.14 6.28
N ALA A 198 -9.68 -0.78 6.32
CA ALA A 198 -10.72 -1.59 5.68
C ALA A 198 -10.68 -1.50 4.14
N SER A 199 -10.43 -0.33 3.57
CA SER A 199 -10.31 -0.18 2.11
C SER A 199 -9.18 -1.03 1.53
N ILE A 200 -8.05 -1.14 2.23
CA ILE A 200 -6.93 -2.02 1.87
C ILE A 200 -7.34 -3.49 1.89
N LEU A 201 -8.15 -3.89 2.87
CA LEU A 201 -8.62 -5.28 2.98
C LEU A 201 -9.64 -5.63 1.90
N VAL A 202 -10.52 -4.70 1.53
CA VAL A 202 -11.43 -4.85 0.37
C VAL A 202 -10.60 -4.99 -0.92
N TRP A 203 -9.59 -4.15 -1.12
CA TRP A 203 -8.68 -4.28 -2.24
C TRP A 203 -7.94 -5.62 -2.25
N ALA A 204 -7.45 -6.09 -1.09
CA ALA A 204 -6.78 -7.39 -0.99
C ALA A 204 -7.71 -8.58 -1.35
N GLU A 205 -9.00 -8.50 -1.03
CA GLU A 205 -10.00 -9.49 -1.49
C GLU A 205 -10.12 -9.48 -3.02
N LEU A 206 -10.14 -8.29 -3.60
CA LEU A 206 -10.30 -8.12 -5.04
C LEU A 206 -9.11 -8.70 -5.82
N ILE A 207 -7.88 -8.49 -5.35
CA ILE A 207 -6.66 -8.85 -6.11
C ILE A 207 -5.94 -10.10 -5.61
N GLY A 208 -6.33 -10.65 -4.47
CA GLY A 208 -5.54 -11.64 -3.73
C GLY A 208 -5.17 -12.92 -4.50
N ASN A 209 -5.96 -13.29 -5.52
CA ASN A 209 -5.67 -14.45 -6.37
C ASN A 209 -4.69 -14.15 -7.53
N LEU A 210 -4.27 -12.90 -7.73
CA LEU A 210 -3.34 -12.50 -8.80
C LEU A 210 -1.89 -12.65 -8.36
N LEU A 211 -1.60 -12.41 -7.08
CA LEU A 211 -0.26 -12.52 -6.54
C LEU A 211 -0.01 -13.93 -6.00
N PRO A 212 1.19 -14.50 -6.20
CA PRO A 212 1.57 -15.75 -5.56
C PRO A 212 1.53 -15.65 -4.03
N THR A 213 1.22 -16.78 -3.40
CA THR A 213 1.16 -16.91 -1.94
C THR A 213 2.41 -16.35 -1.27
N GLY A 214 2.24 -15.43 -0.30
CA GLY A 214 3.32 -14.83 0.47
C GLY A 214 4.00 -13.61 -0.15
N VAL A 215 3.73 -13.27 -1.42
CA VAL A 215 4.27 -12.04 -2.05
C VAL A 215 3.73 -10.79 -1.38
N LEU A 216 2.44 -10.78 -1.04
CA LEU A 216 1.77 -9.72 -0.28
C LEU A 216 1.24 -10.29 1.04
N ASN A 217 1.57 -9.60 2.14
CA ASN A 217 1.05 -9.89 3.47
C ASN A 217 0.62 -8.57 4.11
N ILE A 218 -0.57 -8.54 4.71
CA ILE A 218 -1.14 -7.35 5.35
C ILE A 218 -1.43 -7.68 6.80
N VAL A 219 -0.80 -6.96 7.71
CA VAL A 219 -0.97 -7.12 9.16
C VAL A 219 -1.51 -5.83 9.74
N ASN A 220 -2.69 -5.90 10.33
CA ASN A 220 -3.36 -4.77 10.96
C ASN A 220 -2.97 -4.67 12.44
N GLY A 221 -3.13 -3.50 13.04
CA GLY A 221 -2.84 -3.27 14.45
C GLY A 221 -2.21 -1.92 14.72
N PHE A 222 -1.97 -1.66 16.00
CA PHE A 222 -1.44 -0.38 16.46
C PHE A 222 0.07 -0.24 16.23
N GLY A 223 0.54 1.03 16.21
CA GLY A 223 1.93 1.35 15.91
C GLY A 223 2.94 0.63 16.80
N LEU A 224 2.71 0.60 18.13
CA LEU A 224 3.63 -0.05 19.06
C LEU A 224 3.52 -1.59 19.05
N GLU A 225 2.34 -2.14 18.75
CA GLU A 225 2.06 -3.57 18.84
C GLU A 225 2.45 -4.34 17.56
N ALA A 226 2.22 -3.75 16.38
CA ALA A 226 2.54 -4.34 15.09
C ALA A 226 3.60 -3.56 14.30
N GLY A 227 3.54 -2.21 14.33
CA GLY A 227 4.47 -1.36 13.57
C GLY A 227 5.91 -1.44 14.09
N LYS A 228 6.12 -1.33 15.41
CA LYS A 228 7.46 -1.44 16.02
C LYS A 228 8.11 -2.80 15.75
N PRO A 229 7.46 -3.95 15.98
CA PRO A 229 8.03 -5.26 15.63
C PRO A 229 8.44 -5.36 14.15
N LEU A 230 7.62 -4.85 13.23
CA LEU A 230 7.96 -4.84 11.80
C LEU A 230 9.20 -3.98 11.53
N ALA A 231 9.25 -2.76 12.08
CA ALA A 231 10.32 -1.80 11.84
C ALA A 231 11.66 -2.20 12.49
N SER A 232 11.65 -3.03 13.53
CA SER A 232 12.85 -3.51 14.24
C SER A 232 13.26 -4.93 13.89
N SER A 233 12.56 -5.63 12.98
CA SER A 233 12.87 -7.02 12.67
C SER A 233 14.11 -7.14 11.79
N SER A 234 15.12 -7.90 12.25
CA SER A 234 16.32 -8.23 11.45
C SER A 234 16.02 -9.05 10.20
N ARG A 235 14.77 -9.52 10.04
CA ARG A 235 14.29 -10.28 8.88
C ARG A 235 13.79 -9.36 7.75
N VAL A 236 13.78 -8.04 7.96
CA VAL A 236 13.32 -7.05 6.97
C VAL A 236 14.54 -6.38 6.34
N ALA A 237 14.62 -6.40 5.02
CA ALA A 237 15.73 -5.82 4.26
C ALA A 237 15.61 -4.30 4.08
N LYS A 238 14.39 -3.74 4.17
CA LYS A 238 14.12 -2.29 4.05
C LYS A 238 12.77 -1.96 4.65
N ILE A 239 12.67 -0.77 5.28
CA ILE A 239 11.39 -0.17 5.70
C ILE A 239 11.06 1.02 4.80
N ALA A 240 9.82 1.09 4.32
CA ALA A 240 9.25 2.27 3.68
C ALA A 240 8.08 2.78 4.54
N PHE A 241 8.22 3.99 5.05
CA PHE A 241 7.26 4.64 5.94
C PHE A 241 6.76 5.94 5.32
N THR A 242 5.45 6.17 5.38
CA THR A 242 4.84 7.49 5.18
C THR A 242 3.95 7.80 6.36
N GLY A 243 4.10 8.99 6.93
CA GLY A 243 3.28 9.42 8.07
C GLY A 243 3.82 10.64 8.78
N GLU A 244 3.48 10.75 10.04
CA GLU A 244 3.85 11.88 10.90
C GLU A 244 5.35 11.85 11.24
N THR A 245 5.96 13.03 11.36
CA THR A 245 7.41 13.20 11.54
C THR A 245 7.93 12.56 12.84
N THR A 246 7.19 12.65 13.95
CA THR A 246 7.60 12.04 15.23
C THR A 246 7.62 10.51 15.11
N THR A 247 6.61 9.93 14.44
CA THR A 247 6.58 8.50 14.16
C THR A 247 7.73 8.09 13.22
N GLY A 248 8.07 8.91 12.21
CA GLY A 248 9.21 8.67 11.34
C GLY A 248 10.54 8.59 12.10
N ARG A 249 10.75 9.46 13.10
CA ARG A 249 11.92 9.38 13.99
C ARG A 249 11.97 8.06 14.78
N LEU A 250 10.82 7.61 15.29
CA LEU A 250 10.74 6.32 16.00
C LEU A 250 11.03 5.15 15.04
N ILE A 251 10.52 5.18 13.81
CA ILE A 251 10.82 4.17 12.79
C ILE A 251 12.32 4.09 12.52
N MET A 252 13.01 5.22 12.36
CA MET A 252 14.47 5.24 12.23
C MET A 252 15.18 4.64 13.44
N GLN A 253 14.74 4.97 14.65
CA GLN A 253 15.32 4.41 15.89
C GLN A 253 15.14 2.89 15.97
N TYR A 254 13.96 2.37 15.56
CA TYR A 254 13.73 0.93 15.55
C TYR A 254 14.58 0.23 14.48
N ALA A 255 14.62 0.77 13.27
CA ALA A 255 15.38 0.22 12.16
C ALA A 255 16.90 0.25 12.40
N SER A 256 17.42 1.29 13.09
CA SER A 256 18.85 1.45 13.37
C SER A 256 19.45 0.31 14.21
N GLN A 257 18.64 -0.38 14.99
CA GLN A 257 19.10 -1.52 15.81
C GLN A 257 19.68 -2.67 14.95
N ASN A 258 19.17 -2.82 13.72
CA ASN A 258 19.61 -3.83 12.77
C ASN A 258 20.15 -3.22 11.46
N LEU A 259 20.48 -1.92 11.46
CA LEU A 259 20.99 -1.18 10.30
C LEU A 259 20.08 -1.31 9.06
N ILE A 260 18.76 -1.39 9.28
CA ILE A 260 17.79 -1.54 8.20
C ILE A 260 17.66 -0.21 7.44
N PRO A 261 17.87 -0.16 6.12
CA PRO A 261 17.64 1.03 5.31
C PRO A 261 16.18 1.50 5.39
N VAL A 262 15.98 2.81 5.54
CA VAL A 262 14.65 3.43 5.68
C VAL A 262 14.42 4.46 4.60
N THR A 263 13.24 4.44 3.97
CA THR A 263 12.71 5.57 3.20
C THR A 263 11.57 6.19 3.98
N LEU A 264 11.64 7.49 4.20
CA LEU A 264 10.68 8.26 4.98
C LEU A 264 10.03 9.34 4.12
N GLU A 265 8.70 9.32 4.06
CA GLU A 265 7.87 10.40 3.54
C GLU A 265 7.11 11.01 4.71
N LEU A 266 7.43 12.23 5.07
CA LEU A 266 7.01 12.85 6.32
C LEU A 266 6.14 14.08 6.08
N GLY A 267 5.69 14.70 7.17
CA GLY A 267 4.88 15.91 7.12
C GLY A 267 5.64 17.13 6.61
N GLY A 268 4.89 18.10 6.14
CA GLY A 268 5.39 19.39 5.68
C GLY A 268 4.34 20.49 5.86
N LYS A 269 4.74 21.72 5.55
CA LYS A 269 3.90 22.93 5.55
C LYS A 269 4.20 23.72 4.28
N SER A 270 3.87 23.13 3.13
CA SER A 270 4.09 23.81 1.83
C SER A 270 3.20 25.04 1.74
N PRO A 271 3.77 26.23 1.46
CA PRO A 271 2.98 27.44 1.32
C PRO A 271 2.18 27.44 0.01
N ASN A 272 0.96 27.92 0.06
CA ASN A 272 0.17 28.25 -1.11
C ASN A 272 0.09 29.79 -1.19
N ILE A 273 0.80 30.38 -2.16
CA ILE A 273 0.98 31.84 -2.23
C ILE A 273 0.16 32.39 -3.40
N PHE A 274 -0.78 33.28 -3.10
CA PHE A 274 -1.57 33.99 -4.08
C PHE A 274 -1.13 35.45 -4.11
N PHE A 275 -0.73 35.92 -5.29
CA PHE A 275 -0.48 37.34 -5.51
C PHE A 275 -1.78 38.08 -5.81
N ALA A 276 -1.80 39.39 -5.52
CA ALA A 276 -3.02 40.20 -5.62
C ALA A 276 -3.63 40.25 -7.03
N ASP A 277 -2.82 40.11 -8.06
CA ASP A 277 -3.23 40.12 -9.47
C ASP A 277 -4.11 38.90 -9.86
N VAL A 278 -4.05 37.80 -9.10
CA VAL A 278 -4.90 36.63 -9.36
C VAL A 278 -6.41 36.93 -9.16
N LEU A 279 -6.73 38.03 -8.46
CA LEU A 279 -8.10 38.46 -8.19
C LEU A 279 -8.65 39.43 -9.26
N ASN A 280 -7.81 39.83 -10.23
CA ASN A 280 -8.19 40.84 -11.21
C ASN A 280 -9.05 40.31 -12.36
N ASP A 281 -8.93 39.00 -12.64
CA ASP A 281 -9.64 38.35 -13.72
C ASP A 281 -10.46 37.17 -13.20
N ASP A 282 -11.78 37.19 -13.46
CA ASP A 282 -12.71 36.09 -13.17
C ASP A 282 -12.68 35.11 -14.35
N ASP A 283 -11.56 34.39 -14.46
CA ASP A 283 -11.29 33.45 -15.54
C ASP A 283 -11.23 31.99 -15.05
N ASP A 284 -11.12 31.05 -15.99
CA ASP A 284 -10.96 29.61 -15.70
C ASP A 284 -9.73 29.31 -14.82
N PHE A 285 -8.75 30.19 -14.74
CA PHE A 285 -7.59 30.03 -13.89
C PHE A 285 -7.96 30.34 -12.44
N PHE A 286 -8.72 31.40 -12.18
CA PHE A 286 -9.23 31.75 -10.86
C PHE A 286 -10.17 30.64 -10.32
N GLU A 287 -11.13 30.19 -11.12
CA GLU A 287 -12.03 29.08 -10.80
C GLU A 287 -11.26 27.78 -10.41
N ARG A 288 -10.23 27.42 -11.18
CA ARG A 288 -9.40 26.25 -10.88
C ARG A 288 -8.61 26.39 -9.58
N ARG A 289 -8.18 27.62 -9.24
CA ARG A 289 -7.45 27.90 -7.99
C ARG A 289 -8.35 27.83 -6.76
N LEU A 290 -9.57 28.34 -6.84
CA LEU A 290 -10.57 28.21 -5.76
C LEU A 290 -10.92 26.74 -5.48
N ARG A 291 -10.91 25.88 -6.50
CA ARG A 291 -11.14 24.43 -6.34
C ARG A 291 -9.93 23.69 -5.75
N ALA A 292 -8.76 24.28 -5.78
CA ALA A 292 -7.52 23.71 -5.24
C ALA A 292 -7.22 24.12 -3.77
N LEU A 293 -8.06 24.98 -3.19
CA LEU A 293 -8.07 25.36 -1.78
C LEU A 293 -8.94 24.42 -0.97
#